data_0f0fac4d63dec61131fde84644f9394e
#
_entry.id   0f0fac4d63dec61131fde84644f9394e
#
_cell.length_a   1.000
_cell.length_b   1.000
_cell.length_c   1.000
_cell.angle_alpha   90.00
_cell.angle_beta   90.00
_cell.angle_gamma   90.00
#
_symmetry.space_group_name_H-M   'P 1'
#
loop_
_entity.id
_entity.type
_entity.pdbx_description
1 polymer ?
#
loop_
_entity_poly.entity_id
_entity_poly.type
_entity_poly.pdbx_seq_one_letter_code
_entity_poly.pdbx_strand_id
1 'polypeptide(L)'
;MAEPLANLRAFSYRYPDAAEPALRSLELELGEGELVLLAGPSGSGKSTLLRALCGLVPHYHGGEASGELRVCGLDVREHGPAELGGLVGMVFQEPETQVVSTTVRGELELPLELRGESAAARARALEEVSLALAISHLLDRPTDTLSGGELQRVALAAALVLRPRLILLDEPTSQLDPVAGDELIGLLRRLNEEWGMGVVLAEHRLERCLGAADRVISVDEGAVAFDGSPQDFCAWADESDPQLSPPGARMFALAGLRPLPVSVKAARSSLRELGIAVRAGEPDSEEPEQARPRWRGRRERQSIALSARDLWVERDTGGGVRDVLRRVELTIRPGERVALMGRNGAGKSTLLRAAARLIEPVRGSIEAPDGCSLLPQSPSDLFVHERVGDELPGDEGLRALASVGLEQAVERDPRDLSGGERERLAIAIVSAGRSSGGRSGAVCLDEPTRGMDGARKRELGGRLAAIAAAGQAVVVATHDVEFAAGFATRVVLLGDGELIADGRPAEILAGGWYFATEVARILGGGAITPEGGAELLRSRIRELGAGLEVELR
;
A
#
# COMPACT_ATOMS: atom_id res chain seq x y z
N MET A 1 -8.05 -11.88 -36.61
CA MET A 1 -7.59 -11.63 -35.23
C MET A 1 -8.29 -10.36 -34.76
N ALA A 2 -8.80 -10.29 -33.55
CA ALA A 2 -9.37 -9.05 -33.02
C ALA A 2 -8.27 -7.97 -32.97
N GLU A 3 -8.63 -6.72 -33.19
CA GLU A 3 -7.68 -5.61 -33.10
C GLU A 3 -7.32 -5.39 -31.62
N PRO A 4 -6.02 -5.27 -31.24
CA PRO A 4 -5.64 -5.10 -29.86
C PRO A 4 -6.18 -3.78 -29.28
N LEU A 5 -6.45 -3.76 -27.96
CA LEU A 5 -6.86 -2.54 -27.24
C LEU A 5 -5.74 -1.49 -27.24
N ALA A 6 -4.49 -1.91 -27.11
CA ALA A 6 -3.35 -1.02 -27.26
C ALA A 6 -2.21 -1.73 -27.98
N ASN A 7 -1.47 -0.97 -28.79
CA ASN A 7 -0.31 -1.45 -29.53
C ASN A 7 0.80 -0.38 -29.51
N LEU A 8 1.93 -0.74 -28.93
CA LEU A 8 3.13 0.08 -28.83
C LEU A 8 4.21 -0.52 -29.73
N ARG A 9 4.85 0.29 -30.58
CA ARG A 9 5.98 -0.11 -31.45
C ARG A 9 7.11 0.87 -31.31
N ALA A 10 8.21 0.42 -30.73
CA ALA A 10 9.39 1.24 -30.43
C ALA A 10 9.02 2.55 -29.73
N PHE A 11 7.98 2.53 -28.88
CA PHE A 11 7.46 3.73 -28.23
C PHE A 11 8.39 4.19 -27.12
N SER A 12 8.81 5.47 -27.20
CA SER A 12 9.63 6.12 -26.20
C SER A 12 9.02 7.46 -25.82
N TYR A 13 9.17 7.85 -24.54
CA TYR A 13 8.69 9.13 -24.06
C TYR A 13 9.65 9.74 -23.04
N ARG A 14 9.90 11.06 -23.17
CA ARG A 14 10.72 11.87 -22.27
C ARG A 14 9.93 13.09 -21.81
N TYR A 15 9.86 13.28 -20.49
CA TYR A 15 9.26 14.49 -19.92
C TYR A 15 10.05 15.75 -20.28
N PRO A 16 9.40 16.95 -20.28
CA PRO A 16 10.13 18.21 -20.41
C PRO A 16 11.22 18.29 -19.33
N ASP A 17 12.37 18.85 -19.69
CA ASP A 17 13.53 19.06 -18.80
C ASP A 17 14.15 17.79 -18.18
N ALA A 18 13.64 16.61 -18.49
CA ALA A 18 14.25 15.35 -18.06
C ALA A 18 15.46 15.00 -18.95
N ALA A 19 16.57 14.60 -18.31
CA ALA A 19 17.77 14.17 -19.02
C ALA A 19 17.57 12.83 -19.74
N GLU A 20 16.82 11.92 -19.12
CA GLU A 20 16.61 10.55 -19.58
C GLU A 20 15.14 10.30 -19.94
N PRO A 21 14.87 9.44 -20.95
CA PRO A 21 13.50 9.04 -21.26
C PRO A 21 12.91 8.20 -20.14
N ALA A 22 11.63 8.46 -19.81
CA ALA A 22 10.87 7.70 -18.83
C ALA A 22 10.32 6.38 -19.41
N LEU A 23 10.17 6.30 -20.72
CA LEU A 23 9.85 5.07 -21.46
C LEU A 23 10.83 4.92 -22.63
N ARG A 24 11.34 3.69 -22.83
CA ARG A 24 12.42 3.41 -23.78
C ARG A 24 12.04 2.26 -24.72
N SER A 25 11.77 2.59 -25.98
CA SER A 25 11.55 1.62 -27.07
C SER A 25 10.61 0.47 -26.69
N LEU A 26 9.45 0.79 -26.10
CA LEU A 26 8.48 -0.22 -25.67
C LEU A 26 7.87 -0.93 -26.89
N GLU A 27 7.87 -2.26 -26.83
CA GLU A 27 7.13 -3.16 -27.72
C GLU A 27 6.08 -3.87 -26.86
N LEU A 28 4.80 -3.56 -27.07
CA LEU A 28 3.73 -4.09 -26.23
C LEU A 28 2.40 -4.12 -26.96
N GLU A 29 1.67 -5.21 -26.80
CA GLU A 29 0.30 -5.37 -27.29
C GLU A 29 -0.61 -5.78 -26.14
N LEU A 30 -1.74 -5.07 -25.94
CA LEU A 30 -2.75 -5.37 -24.94
C LEU A 30 -4.00 -5.93 -25.62
N GLY A 31 -4.45 -7.12 -25.20
CA GLY A 31 -5.61 -7.80 -25.76
C GLY A 31 -6.95 -7.30 -25.18
N GLU A 32 -8.06 -7.60 -25.88
CA GLU A 32 -9.39 -7.40 -25.32
C GLU A 32 -9.69 -8.39 -24.20
N GLY A 33 -10.35 -7.92 -23.14
CA GLY A 33 -10.75 -8.77 -22.01
C GLY A 33 -9.57 -9.32 -21.19
N GLU A 34 -8.37 -8.76 -21.32
CA GLU A 34 -7.18 -9.18 -20.60
C GLU A 34 -7.05 -8.36 -19.31
N LEU A 35 -6.81 -9.02 -18.18
CA LEU A 35 -6.40 -8.38 -16.94
C LEU A 35 -4.88 -8.46 -16.80
N VAL A 36 -4.23 -7.33 -17.06
CA VAL A 36 -2.77 -7.19 -17.04
C VAL A 36 -2.32 -6.56 -15.74
N LEU A 37 -1.42 -7.22 -15.03
CA LEU A 37 -0.72 -6.67 -13.87
C LEU A 37 0.60 -6.03 -14.32
N LEU A 38 0.73 -4.74 -14.07
CA LEU A 38 1.93 -3.97 -14.37
C LEU A 38 2.81 -3.88 -13.13
N ALA A 39 3.89 -4.64 -13.11
CA ALA A 39 4.85 -4.75 -12.02
C ALA A 39 6.11 -3.91 -12.26
N GLY A 40 6.93 -3.74 -11.22
CA GLY A 40 8.23 -3.06 -11.30
C GLY A 40 8.48 -2.12 -10.12
N PRO A 41 9.74 -1.69 -9.92
CA PRO A 41 10.11 -0.78 -8.85
C PRO A 41 9.48 0.61 -9.00
N SER A 42 9.49 1.40 -7.93
CA SER A 42 9.05 2.79 -8.00
C SER A 42 9.97 3.60 -8.92
N GLY A 43 9.36 4.39 -9.82
CA GLY A 43 10.11 5.17 -10.82
C GLY A 43 10.48 4.40 -12.08
N SER A 44 10.10 3.14 -12.26
CA SER A 44 10.40 2.33 -13.44
C SER A 44 9.67 2.75 -14.72
N GLY A 45 8.66 3.64 -14.64
CA GLY A 45 7.89 4.11 -15.80
C GLY A 45 6.45 3.62 -15.87
N LYS A 46 5.94 2.82 -14.89
CA LYS A 46 4.55 2.30 -14.87
C LYS A 46 3.49 3.39 -15.03
N SER A 47 3.50 4.40 -14.14
CA SER A 47 2.55 5.51 -14.21
C SER A 47 2.66 6.32 -15.50
N THR A 48 3.88 6.42 -16.06
CA THR A 48 4.11 7.07 -17.36
C THR A 48 3.49 6.27 -18.51
N LEU A 49 3.60 4.93 -18.45
CA LEU A 49 2.95 4.05 -19.43
C LEU A 49 1.41 4.19 -19.35
N LEU A 50 0.83 4.18 -18.14
CA LEU A 50 -0.61 4.41 -17.97
C LEU A 50 -1.04 5.77 -18.52
N ARG A 51 -0.27 6.84 -18.24
CA ARG A 51 -0.54 8.19 -18.78
C ARG A 51 -0.41 8.24 -20.31
N ALA A 52 0.48 7.47 -20.90
CA ALA A 52 0.58 7.36 -22.36
C ALA A 52 -0.67 6.66 -22.94
N LEU A 53 -1.11 5.56 -22.34
CA LEU A 53 -2.28 4.81 -22.78
C LEU A 53 -3.60 5.61 -22.72
N CYS A 54 -3.72 6.60 -21.83
CA CYS A 54 -4.89 7.51 -21.77
C CYS A 54 -4.67 8.86 -22.48
N GLY A 55 -3.54 9.05 -23.17
CA GLY A 55 -3.24 10.25 -23.94
C GLY A 55 -2.81 11.48 -23.12
N LEU A 56 -2.58 11.36 -21.82
CA LEU A 56 -2.07 12.46 -20.99
C LEU A 56 -0.65 12.86 -21.36
N VAL A 57 0.15 11.92 -21.81
CA VAL A 57 1.43 12.19 -22.44
C VAL A 57 1.31 11.83 -23.92
N PRO A 58 1.79 12.72 -24.84
CA PRO A 58 2.47 13.99 -24.57
C PRO A 58 1.52 15.20 -24.37
N HIS A 59 0.19 15.07 -24.58
CA HIS A 59 -0.73 16.20 -24.75
C HIS A 59 -0.85 17.12 -23.53
N TYR A 60 -0.95 16.57 -22.32
CA TYR A 60 -1.11 17.36 -21.09
C TYR A 60 0.23 17.69 -20.43
N HIS A 61 1.14 16.70 -20.38
CA HIS A 61 2.43 16.87 -19.70
C HIS A 61 3.52 17.44 -20.62
N GLY A 62 3.27 17.59 -21.93
CA GLY A 62 4.29 17.97 -22.91
C GLY A 62 5.34 16.88 -23.10
N GLY A 63 6.57 17.28 -23.46
CA GLY A 63 7.67 16.35 -23.66
C GLY A 63 7.74 15.79 -25.09
N GLU A 64 8.62 14.80 -25.27
CA GLU A 64 8.91 14.21 -26.58
C GLU A 64 8.50 12.75 -26.62
N ALA A 65 7.61 12.42 -27.55
CA ALA A 65 7.22 11.04 -27.84
C ALA A 65 7.74 10.61 -29.21
N SER A 66 8.24 9.38 -29.30
CA SER A 66 8.68 8.76 -30.56
C SER A 66 8.18 7.31 -30.66
N GLY A 67 8.23 6.73 -31.87
CA GLY A 67 7.62 5.43 -32.12
C GLY A 67 6.12 5.54 -32.37
N GLU A 68 5.39 4.43 -32.24
CA GLU A 68 3.94 4.36 -32.46
C GLU A 68 3.24 3.92 -31.18
N LEU A 69 2.13 4.57 -30.86
CA LEU A 69 1.19 4.17 -29.81
C LEU A 69 -0.24 4.33 -30.31
N ARG A 70 -0.94 3.21 -30.44
CA ARG A 70 -2.38 3.17 -30.77
C ARG A 70 -3.16 2.60 -29.60
N VAL A 71 -4.26 3.24 -29.26
CA VAL A 71 -5.17 2.80 -28.21
C VAL A 71 -6.60 2.81 -28.74
N CYS A 72 -7.29 1.68 -28.68
CA CYS A 72 -8.61 1.47 -29.24
C CYS A 72 -8.71 1.89 -30.72
N GLY A 73 -7.63 1.69 -31.50
CA GLY A 73 -7.53 2.06 -32.91
C GLY A 73 -7.07 3.50 -33.18
N LEU A 74 -7.03 4.38 -32.16
CA LEU A 74 -6.62 5.78 -32.27
C LEU A 74 -5.12 5.96 -32.05
N ASP A 75 -4.43 6.73 -32.89
CA ASP A 75 -3.03 7.13 -32.66
C ASP A 75 -2.99 8.20 -31.56
N VAL A 76 -2.31 7.90 -30.46
CA VAL A 76 -2.24 8.79 -29.30
C VAL A 76 -1.50 10.10 -29.59
N ARG A 77 -0.69 10.18 -30.63
CA ARG A 77 -0.02 11.44 -31.01
C ARG A 77 -0.99 12.43 -31.66
N GLU A 78 -2.05 11.92 -32.28
CA GLU A 78 -3.07 12.71 -33.00
C GLU A 78 -4.33 12.94 -32.15
N HIS A 79 -4.61 12.03 -31.20
CA HIS A 79 -5.81 12.01 -30.38
C HIS A 79 -5.42 12.09 -28.89
N GLY A 80 -5.90 13.13 -28.24
CA GLY A 80 -5.63 13.38 -26.82
C GLY A 80 -6.66 12.77 -25.85
N PRO A 81 -6.58 13.15 -24.57
CA PRO A 81 -7.48 12.64 -23.53
C PRO A 81 -8.98 12.89 -23.82
N ALA A 82 -9.33 13.95 -24.55
CA ALA A 82 -10.71 14.27 -24.87
C ALA A 82 -11.36 13.20 -25.77
N GLU A 83 -10.65 12.71 -26.78
CA GLU A 83 -11.11 11.66 -27.69
C GLU A 83 -11.04 10.28 -27.02
N LEU A 84 -9.94 10.01 -26.29
CA LEU A 84 -9.73 8.71 -25.64
C LEU A 84 -10.63 8.51 -24.40
N GLY A 85 -11.01 9.55 -23.68
CA GLY A 85 -11.70 9.46 -22.38
C GLY A 85 -13.07 8.79 -22.39
N GLY A 86 -13.63 8.44 -23.56
CA GLY A 86 -14.82 7.58 -23.65
C GLY A 86 -14.51 6.10 -23.91
N LEU A 87 -13.27 5.81 -24.27
CA LEU A 87 -12.76 4.48 -24.59
C LEU A 87 -11.85 3.93 -23.51
N VAL A 88 -11.17 4.83 -22.80
CA VAL A 88 -10.19 4.53 -21.75
C VAL A 88 -10.59 5.25 -20.47
N GLY A 89 -10.82 4.50 -19.39
CA GLY A 89 -10.97 5.03 -18.04
C GLY A 89 -9.62 5.03 -17.31
N MET A 90 -9.35 6.06 -16.49
CA MET A 90 -8.13 6.14 -15.68
C MET A 90 -8.47 6.44 -14.23
N VAL A 91 -7.82 5.72 -13.31
CA VAL A 91 -7.84 6.01 -11.87
C VAL A 91 -6.40 6.27 -11.43
N PHE A 92 -6.15 7.47 -10.89
CA PHE A 92 -4.83 7.88 -10.42
C PHE A 92 -4.54 7.35 -9.01
N GLN A 93 -3.26 7.36 -8.66
CA GLN A 93 -2.78 6.95 -7.33
C GLN A 93 -3.38 7.79 -6.19
N GLU A 94 -3.65 9.09 -6.44
CA GLU A 94 -4.24 10.02 -5.49
C GLU A 94 -5.63 10.43 -5.99
N PRO A 95 -6.72 9.75 -5.59
CA PRO A 95 -8.08 10.07 -6.05
C PRO A 95 -8.53 11.47 -5.66
N GLU A 96 -7.94 12.05 -4.61
CA GLU A 96 -8.19 13.44 -4.18
C GLU A 96 -7.83 14.46 -5.26
N THR A 97 -6.86 14.15 -6.11
CA THR A 97 -6.43 15.03 -7.21
C THR A 97 -7.27 14.84 -8.48
N GLN A 98 -8.07 13.78 -8.54
CA GLN A 98 -8.90 13.42 -9.68
C GLN A 98 -10.32 13.97 -9.58
N VAL A 99 -10.90 13.94 -8.37
CA VAL A 99 -12.28 14.36 -8.11
C VAL A 99 -12.38 15.88 -8.12
N VAL A 100 -13.25 16.43 -8.98
CA VAL A 100 -13.38 17.88 -9.19
C VAL A 100 -14.73 18.44 -8.75
N SER A 101 -15.77 17.59 -8.67
CA SER A 101 -17.12 18.03 -8.29
C SER A 101 -17.28 18.07 -6.77
N THR A 102 -18.18 18.94 -6.30
CA THR A 102 -18.48 19.09 -4.86
C THR A 102 -19.37 17.97 -4.30
N THR A 103 -20.02 17.17 -5.15
CA THR A 103 -20.87 16.05 -4.75
C THR A 103 -20.54 14.81 -5.56
N VAL A 104 -20.76 13.63 -4.98
CA VAL A 104 -20.55 12.35 -5.67
C VAL A 104 -21.40 12.24 -6.93
N ARG A 105 -22.67 12.62 -6.86
CA ARG A 105 -23.57 12.64 -8.03
C ARG A 105 -23.00 13.50 -9.16
N GLY A 106 -22.58 14.73 -8.84
CA GLY A 106 -21.98 15.64 -9.82
C GLY A 106 -20.73 15.07 -10.46
N GLU A 107 -19.88 14.38 -9.69
CA GLU A 107 -18.68 13.73 -10.21
C GLU A 107 -18.98 12.62 -11.21
N LEU A 108 -20.00 11.81 -10.96
CA LEU A 108 -20.41 10.73 -11.86
C LEU A 108 -21.19 11.25 -13.08
N GLU A 109 -21.93 12.33 -12.95
CA GLU A 109 -22.68 12.93 -14.06
C GLU A 109 -21.78 13.72 -15.03
N LEU A 110 -20.69 14.31 -14.54
CA LEU A 110 -19.79 15.16 -15.32
C LEU A 110 -19.29 14.53 -16.62
N PRO A 111 -18.74 13.30 -16.64
CA PRO A 111 -18.29 12.67 -17.88
C PRO A 111 -19.42 12.46 -18.90
N LEU A 112 -20.62 12.13 -18.41
CA LEU A 112 -21.81 11.91 -19.24
C LEU A 112 -22.35 13.22 -19.83
N GLU A 113 -22.31 14.32 -19.06
CA GLU A 113 -22.69 15.66 -19.52
C GLU A 113 -21.74 16.18 -20.60
N LEU A 114 -20.44 16.02 -20.41
CA LEU A 114 -19.43 16.40 -21.40
C LEU A 114 -19.58 15.65 -22.72
N ARG A 115 -20.16 14.43 -22.70
CA ARG A 115 -20.51 13.64 -23.87
C ARG A 115 -21.87 13.97 -24.47
N GLY A 116 -22.64 14.86 -23.84
CA GLY A 116 -23.98 15.24 -24.33
C GLY A 116 -25.03 14.16 -24.13
N GLU A 117 -24.84 13.25 -23.20
CA GLU A 117 -25.81 12.17 -22.94
C GLU A 117 -27.14 12.72 -22.43
N SER A 118 -28.26 12.08 -22.86
CA SER A 118 -29.57 12.47 -22.41
C SER A 118 -29.77 12.25 -20.90
N ALA A 119 -30.67 13.02 -20.27
CA ALA A 119 -30.96 12.88 -18.85
C ALA A 119 -31.36 11.45 -18.44
N ALA A 120 -32.10 10.75 -19.30
CA ALA A 120 -32.48 9.36 -19.05
C ALA A 120 -31.30 8.38 -19.14
N ALA A 121 -30.36 8.60 -20.08
CA ALA A 121 -29.14 7.81 -20.22
C ALA A 121 -28.22 8.04 -19.03
N ARG A 122 -28.06 9.30 -18.60
CA ARG A 122 -27.28 9.66 -17.41
C ARG A 122 -27.82 8.99 -16.15
N ALA A 123 -29.12 9.11 -15.90
CA ALA A 123 -29.75 8.49 -14.73
C ALA A 123 -29.55 6.97 -14.69
N ARG A 124 -29.63 6.29 -15.84
CA ARG A 124 -29.39 4.85 -15.93
C ARG A 124 -27.94 4.50 -15.66
N ALA A 125 -27.00 5.17 -16.31
CA ALA A 125 -25.56 4.90 -16.13
C ALA A 125 -25.14 5.15 -14.68
N LEU A 126 -25.65 6.23 -14.07
CA LEU A 126 -25.41 6.56 -12.67
C LEU A 126 -25.90 5.45 -11.72
N GLU A 127 -27.14 4.97 -11.93
CA GLU A 127 -27.73 3.90 -11.13
C GLU A 127 -26.90 2.61 -11.24
N GLU A 128 -26.59 2.20 -12.46
CA GLU A 128 -25.83 0.96 -12.72
C GLU A 128 -24.44 0.99 -12.08
N VAL A 129 -23.67 2.07 -12.25
CA VAL A 129 -22.33 2.16 -11.70
C VAL A 129 -22.35 2.29 -10.17
N SER A 130 -23.33 3.02 -9.62
CA SER A 130 -23.44 3.20 -8.17
C SER A 130 -23.82 1.90 -7.46
N LEU A 131 -24.66 1.08 -8.07
CA LEU A 131 -24.99 -0.27 -7.57
C LEU A 131 -23.79 -1.22 -7.68
N ALA A 132 -23.09 -1.23 -8.84
CA ALA A 132 -21.93 -2.10 -9.06
C ALA A 132 -20.82 -1.88 -8.03
N LEU A 133 -20.61 -0.62 -7.63
CA LEU A 133 -19.57 -0.22 -6.67
C LEU A 133 -20.08 -0.04 -5.24
N ALA A 134 -21.37 -0.32 -4.98
CA ALA A 134 -22.02 -0.18 -3.69
C ALA A 134 -21.89 1.24 -3.06
N ILE A 135 -22.00 2.29 -3.91
CA ILE A 135 -21.86 3.70 -3.51
C ILE A 135 -23.18 4.50 -3.61
N SER A 136 -24.32 3.84 -3.85
CA SER A 136 -25.61 4.52 -3.98
C SER A 136 -25.97 5.41 -2.79
N HIS A 137 -25.54 5.00 -1.58
CA HIS A 137 -25.74 5.76 -0.34
C HIS A 137 -24.84 7.01 -0.22
N LEU A 138 -23.86 7.16 -1.11
CA LEU A 138 -22.93 8.29 -1.13
C LEU A 138 -23.32 9.39 -2.12
N LEU A 139 -24.27 9.13 -3.05
CA LEU A 139 -24.54 9.99 -4.21
C LEU A 139 -24.79 11.47 -3.85
N ASP A 140 -25.47 11.72 -2.74
CA ASP A 140 -25.84 13.08 -2.34
C ASP A 140 -24.86 13.67 -1.29
N ARG A 141 -23.76 12.95 -0.97
CA ARG A 141 -22.73 13.44 -0.05
C ARG A 141 -21.74 14.38 -0.74
N PRO A 142 -21.23 15.39 -0.01
CA PRO A 142 -20.09 16.16 -0.45
C PRO A 142 -18.83 15.29 -0.58
N THR A 143 -18.04 15.52 -1.63
CA THR A 143 -16.84 14.72 -1.92
C THR A 143 -15.74 14.89 -0.89
N ASP A 144 -15.62 16.06 -0.27
CA ASP A 144 -14.67 16.39 0.79
C ASP A 144 -14.96 15.71 2.14
N THR A 145 -16.16 15.13 2.30
CA THR A 145 -16.56 14.39 3.50
C THR A 145 -16.30 12.88 3.43
N LEU A 146 -15.83 12.40 2.27
CA LEU A 146 -15.61 10.97 2.03
C LEU A 146 -14.34 10.47 2.71
N SER A 147 -14.36 9.22 3.17
CA SER A 147 -13.13 8.51 3.52
C SER A 147 -12.32 8.18 2.27
N GLY A 148 -11.01 7.95 2.40
CA GLY A 148 -10.14 7.60 1.26
C GLY A 148 -10.66 6.40 0.45
N GLY A 149 -11.18 5.37 1.12
CA GLY A 149 -11.78 4.21 0.44
C GLY A 149 -13.10 4.52 -0.28
N GLU A 150 -13.95 5.39 0.28
CA GLU A 150 -15.16 5.87 -0.40
C GLU A 150 -14.79 6.72 -1.62
N LEU A 151 -13.82 7.62 -1.48
CA LEU A 151 -13.33 8.47 -2.56
C LEU A 151 -12.70 7.65 -3.70
N GLN A 152 -11.94 6.61 -3.36
CA GLN A 152 -11.39 5.67 -4.33
C GLN A 152 -12.49 4.96 -5.15
N ARG A 153 -13.55 4.50 -4.49
CA ARG A 153 -14.71 3.90 -5.17
C ARG A 153 -15.44 4.92 -6.06
N VAL A 154 -15.55 6.17 -5.63
CA VAL A 154 -16.13 7.25 -6.44
C VAL A 154 -15.28 7.56 -7.66
N ALA A 155 -13.96 7.68 -7.52
CA ALA A 155 -13.04 7.88 -8.65
C ALA A 155 -13.12 6.72 -9.66
N LEU A 156 -13.20 5.47 -9.16
CA LEU A 156 -13.41 4.30 -10.01
C LEU A 156 -14.78 4.35 -10.72
N ALA A 157 -15.83 4.77 -10.01
CA ALA A 157 -17.17 4.92 -10.61
C ALA A 157 -17.16 5.96 -11.74
N ALA A 158 -16.52 7.10 -11.53
CA ALA A 158 -16.37 8.14 -12.55
C ALA A 158 -15.59 7.64 -13.78
N ALA A 159 -14.57 6.81 -13.58
CA ALA A 159 -13.83 6.19 -14.68
C ALA A 159 -14.63 5.13 -15.45
N LEU A 160 -15.60 4.46 -14.79
CA LEU A 160 -16.41 3.37 -15.36
C LEU A 160 -17.74 3.82 -15.94
N VAL A 161 -18.24 5.01 -15.57
CA VAL A 161 -19.60 5.45 -15.92
C VAL A 161 -19.85 5.54 -17.43
N LEU A 162 -18.80 5.80 -18.22
CA LEU A 162 -18.83 5.79 -19.70
C LEU A 162 -18.66 4.40 -20.31
N ARG A 163 -18.53 3.34 -19.50
CA ARG A 163 -18.29 1.95 -19.93
C ARG A 163 -17.10 1.83 -20.90
N PRO A 164 -15.89 2.22 -20.45
CA PRO A 164 -14.71 2.18 -21.29
C PRO A 164 -14.38 0.75 -21.73
N ARG A 165 -13.68 0.60 -22.86
CA ARG A 165 -13.15 -0.69 -23.31
C ARG A 165 -11.89 -1.10 -22.53
N LEU A 166 -11.14 -0.11 -22.02
CA LEU A 166 -9.92 -0.28 -21.26
C LEU A 166 -9.98 0.56 -19.98
N ILE A 167 -9.68 -0.04 -18.83
CA ILE A 167 -9.49 0.70 -17.59
C ILE A 167 -8.05 0.58 -17.12
N LEU A 168 -7.47 1.71 -16.74
CA LEU A 168 -6.12 1.88 -16.26
C LEU A 168 -6.16 2.29 -14.79
N LEU A 169 -5.45 1.58 -13.92
CA LEU A 169 -5.44 1.86 -12.49
C LEU A 169 -4.01 1.97 -11.98
N ASP A 170 -3.68 3.12 -11.41
CA ASP A 170 -2.36 3.40 -10.85
C ASP A 170 -2.42 3.26 -9.32
N GLU A 171 -1.93 2.14 -8.79
CA GLU A 171 -1.90 1.78 -7.37
C GLU A 171 -3.25 1.95 -6.63
N PRO A 172 -4.36 1.41 -7.16
CA PRO A 172 -5.70 1.68 -6.61
C PRO A 172 -5.91 1.07 -5.22
N THR A 173 -5.06 0.13 -4.76
CA THR A 173 -5.20 -0.47 -3.42
C THR A 173 -4.33 0.21 -2.37
N SER A 174 -3.51 1.21 -2.74
CA SER A 174 -2.52 1.84 -1.84
C SER A 174 -3.14 2.54 -0.64
N GLN A 175 -4.39 3.03 -0.75
CA GLN A 175 -5.14 3.71 0.32
C GLN A 175 -6.17 2.83 1.02
N LEU A 176 -6.33 1.59 0.54
CA LEU A 176 -7.33 0.67 1.03
C LEU A 176 -6.78 -0.26 2.11
N ASP A 177 -7.58 -0.54 3.11
CA ASP A 177 -7.26 -1.63 4.03
C ASP A 177 -7.31 -3.00 3.30
N PRO A 178 -6.78 -4.08 3.90
CA PRO A 178 -6.70 -5.38 3.23
C PRO A 178 -8.02 -5.89 2.68
N VAL A 179 -9.13 -5.66 3.39
CA VAL A 179 -10.47 -6.12 2.98
C VAL A 179 -10.95 -5.37 1.76
N ALA A 180 -10.92 -4.04 1.82
CA ALA A 180 -11.37 -3.19 0.72
C ALA A 180 -10.51 -3.37 -0.54
N GLY A 181 -9.20 -3.63 -0.36
CA GLY A 181 -8.30 -3.95 -1.47
C GLY A 181 -8.67 -5.26 -2.17
N ASP A 182 -8.91 -6.33 -1.41
CA ASP A 182 -9.31 -7.63 -1.96
C ASP A 182 -10.69 -7.55 -2.65
N GLU A 183 -11.64 -6.79 -2.08
CA GLU A 183 -12.94 -6.52 -2.70
C GLU A 183 -12.81 -5.78 -4.04
N LEU A 184 -11.90 -4.80 -4.12
CA LEU A 184 -11.64 -4.06 -5.35
C LEU A 184 -11.08 -4.97 -6.45
N ILE A 185 -10.07 -5.80 -6.14
CA ILE A 185 -9.49 -6.74 -7.11
C ILE A 185 -10.54 -7.74 -7.59
N GLY A 186 -11.36 -8.28 -6.66
CA GLY A 186 -12.48 -9.17 -7.02
C GLY A 186 -13.51 -8.50 -7.92
N LEU A 187 -13.82 -7.22 -7.69
CA LEU A 187 -14.71 -6.43 -8.55
C LEU A 187 -14.10 -6.22 -9.94
N LEU A 188 -12.84 -5.83 -10.04
CA LEU A 188 -12.15 -5.64 -11.33
C LEU A 188 -12.12 -6.93 -12.14
N ARG A 189 -11.85 -8.08 -11.51
CA ARG A 189 -11.88 -9.39 -12.17
C ARG A 189 -13.29 -9.70 -12.69
N ARG A 190 -14.33 -9.47 -11.90
CA ARG A 190 -15.72 -9.67 -12.32
C ARG A 190 -16.09 -8.77 -13.50
N LEU A 191 -15.75 -7.48 -13.48
CA LEU A 191 -16.01 -6.56 -14.59
C LEU A 191 -15.27 -6.98 -15.87
N ASN A 192 -14.04 -7.46 -15.73
CA ASN A 192 -13.26 -8.01 -16.82
C ASN A 192 -13.93 -9.24 -17.44
N GLU A 193 -14.36 -10.21 -16.61
CA GLU A 193 -14.99 -11.46 -17.07
C GLU A 193 -16.40 -11.26 -17.66
N GLU A 194 -17.23 -10.41 -17.02
CA GLU A 194 -18.62 -10.22 -17.43
C GLU A 194 -18.78 -9.24 -18.61
N TRP A 195 -17.90 -8.22 -18.70
CA TRP A 195 -18.03 -7.16 -19.70
C TRP A 195 -16.96 -7.23 -20.80
N GLY A 196 -16.00 -8.11 -20.68
CA GLY A 196 -14.88 -8.20 -21.62
C GLY A 196 -13.99 -6.95 -21.61
N MET A 197 -14.02 -6.15 -20.54
CA MET A 197 -13.25 -4.94 -20.41
C MET A 197 -11.77 -5.28 -20.18
N GLY A 198 -10.87 -4.65 -20.93
CA GLY A 198 -9.43 -4.72 -20.65
C GLY A 198 -9.08 -3.97 -19.34
N VAL A 199 -8.23 -4.55 -18.52
CA VAL A 199 -7.79 -3.96 -17.25
C VAL A 199 -6.27 -3.92 -17.22
N VAL A 200 -5.67 -2.75 -16.99
CA VAL A 200 -4.23 -2.63 -16.67
C VAL A 200 -4.11 -2.07 -15.27
N LEU A 201 -3.55 -2.88 -14.40
CA LEU A 201 -3.42 -2.60 -12.98
C LEU A 201 -1.95 -2.47 -12.59
N ALA A 202 -1.47 -1.25 -12.30
CA ALA A 202 -0.15 -1.06 -11.70
C ALA A 202 -0.25 -1.20 -10.19
N GLU A 203 0.53 -2.11 -9.61
CA GLU A 203 0.53 -2.37 -8.17
C GLU A 203 1.91 -2.76 -7.63
N HIS A 204 2.13 -2.48 -6.35
CA HIS A 204 3.30 -2.91 -5.60
C HIS A 204 3.03 -4.15 -4.73
N ARG A 205 1.79 -4.38 -4.32
CA ARG A 205 1.37 -5.55 -3.53
C ARG A 205 0.94 -6.67 -4.45
N LEU A 206 1.92 -7.28 -5.11
CA LEU A 206 1.69 -8.27 -6.17
C LEU A 206 0.97 -9.52 -5.65
N GLU A 207 1.16 -9.88 -4.39
CA GLU A 207 0.53 -11.03 -3.73
C GLU A 207 -1.01 -11.00 -3.75
N ARG A 208 -1.59 -9.80 -3.89
CA ARG A 208 -3.05 -9.63 -3.98
C ARG A 208 -3.58 -9.79 -5.39
N CYS A 209 -2.79 -9.39 -6.38
CA CYS A 209 -3.23 -9.19 -7.76
C CYS A 209 -2.86 -10.35 -8.67
N LEU A 210 -1.75 -11.05 -8.39
CA LEU A 210 -1.22 -12.13 -9.24
C LEU A 210 -2.24 -13.23 -9.51
N GLY A 211 -3.00 -13.63 -8.47
CA GLY A 211 -4.01 -14.68 -8.62
C GLY A 211 -5.23 -14.28 -9.46
N ALA A 212 -5.41 -12.99 -9.73
CA ALA A 212 -6.50 -12.46 -10.56
C ALA A 212 -6.03 -12.08 -11.98
N ALA A 213 -4.72 -11.89 -12.18
CA ALA A 213 -4.16 -11.47 -13.46
C ALA A 213 -4.09 -12.61 -14.47
N ASP A 214 -4.34 -12.30 -15.73
CA ASP A 214 -4.12 -13.20 -16.86
C ASP A 214 -2.66 -13.12 -17.35
N ARG A 215 -2.05 -11.93 -17.23
CA ARG A 215 -0.70 -11.62 -17.69
C ARG A 215 -0.02 -10.62 -16.77
N VAL A 216 1.29 -10.74 -16.67
CA VAL A 216 2.13 -9.81 -15.91
C VAL A 216 3.15 -9.18 -16.85
N ILE A 217 3.25 -7.86 -16.80
CA ILE A 217 4.28 -7.10 -17.50
C ILE A 217 5.12 -6.39 -16.44
N SER A 218 6.42 -6.65 -16.41
CA SER A 218 7.34 -5.91 -15.54
C SER A 218 8.06 -4.84 -16.33
N VAL A 219 8.05 -3.62 -15.79
CA VAL A 219 8.78 -2.47 -16.36
C VAL A 219 9.94 -2.13 -15.43
N ASP A 220 11.13 -2.02 -16.00
CA ASP A 220 12.32 -1.56 -15.32
C ASP A 220 13.07 -0.55 -16.19
N GLU A 221 13.52 0.55 -15.57
CA GLU A 221 14.21 1.66 -16.25
C GLU A 221 13.54 2.14 -17.56
N GLY A 222 12.22 2.11 -17.62
CA GLY A 222 11.44 2.53 -18.77
C GLY A 222 11.32 1.49 -19.89
N ALA A 223 11.81 0.27 -19.73
CA ALA A 223 11.73 -0.83 -20.69
C ALA A 223 10.93 -2.02 -20.12
N VAL A 224 10.38 -2.87 -21.00
CA VAL A 224 9.76 -4.13 -20.59
C VAL A 224 10.87 -5.12 -20.23
N ALA A 225 10.91 -5.50 -18.93
CA ALA A 225 11.86 -6.48 -18.41
C ALA A 225 11.31 -7.92 -18.43
N PHE A 226 9.99 -8.05 -18.32
CA PHE A 226 9.27 -9.33 -18.37
C PHE A 226 7.89 -9.14 -18.97
N ASP A 227 7.41 -10.14 -19.68
CA ASP A 227 6.06 -10.21 -20.25
C ASP A 227 5.64 -11.68 -20.37
N GLY A 228 4.65 -12.09 -19.59
CA GLY A 228 4.23 -13.50 -19.57
C GLY A 228 3.15 -13.82 -18.54
N SER A 229 2.94 -15.11 -18.30
CA SER A 229 1.97 -15.59 -17.32
C SER A 229 2.39 -15.24 -15.88
N PRO A 230 1.43 -15.13 -14.93
CA PRO A 230 1.76 -14.97 -13.50
C PRO A 230 2.67 -16.05 -12.94
N GLN A 231 2.57 -17.28 -13.45
CA GLN A 231 3.41 -18.40 -13.05
C GLN A 231 4.87 -18.22 -13.49
N ASP A 232 5.06 -17.82 -14.76
CA ASP A 232 6.40 -17.55 -15.31
C ASP A 232 7.02 -16.32 -14.65
N PHE A 233 6.19 -15.32 -14.33
CA PHE A 233 6.63 -14.14 -13.59
C PHE A 233 7.22 -14.49 -12.21
N CYS A 234 6.58 -15.38 -11.44
CA CYS A 234 7.13 -15.78 -10.14
C CYS A 234 8.52 -16.45 -10.30
N ALA A 235 8.72 -17.27 -11.34
CA ALA A 235 10.00 -17.89 -11.61
C ALA A 235 11.06 -16.86 -12.04
N TRP A 236 10.70 -15.96 -12.95
CA TRP A 236 11.57 -14.88 -13.41
C TRP A 236 11.96 -13.93 -12.27
N ALA A 237 11.00 -13.54 -11.44
CA ALA A 237 11.24 -12.64 -10.31
C ALA A 237 12.21 -13.25 -9.28
N ASP A 238 12.08 -14.55 -8.98
CA ASP A 238 13.00 -15.25 -8.07
C ASP A 238 14.47 -15.21 -8.56
N GLU A 239 14.69 -15.30 -9.88
CA GLU A 239 16.01 -15.34 -10.50
C GLU A 239 16.59 -13.96 -10.79
N SER A 240 15.75 -13.04 -11.30
CA SER A 240 16.20 -11.75 -11.87
C SER A 240 15.96 -10.56 -10.95
N ASP A 241 14.84 -10.51 -10.23
CA ASP A 241 14.50 -9.47 -9.27
C ASP A 241 13.72 -10.02 -8.08
N PRO A 242 14.40 -10.63 -7.09
CA PRO A 242 13.75 -11.21 -5.92
C PRO A 242 12.94 -10.21 -5.08
N GLN A 243 13.04 -8.91 -5.35
CA GLN A 243 12.28 -7.87 -4.68
C GLN A 243 10.82 -7.83 -5.14
N LEU A 244 10.58 -8.27 -6.39
CA LEU A 244 9.25 -8.40 -6.97
C LEU A 244 8.60 -9.75 -6.66
N SER A 245 9.33 -10.70 -6.06
CA SER A 245 8.78 -12.00 -5.71
C SER A 245 7.80 -11.90 -4.54
N PRO A 246 6.54 -12.38 -4.70
CA PRO A 246 5.56 -12.41 -3.61
C PRO A 246 6.05 -13.23 -2.42
N PRO A 247 5.62 -12.91 -1.18
CA PRO A 247 6.09 -13.62 0.02
C PRO A 247 5.91 -15.13 -0.03
N GLY A 248 4.79 -15.62 -0.58
CA GLY A 248 4.52 -17.05 -0.74
C GLY A 248 5.45 -17.71 -1.75
N ALA A 249 5.67 -17.10 -2.91
CA ALA A 249 6.60 -17.58 -3.92
C ALA A 249 8.04 -17.58 -3.40
N ARG A 250 8.46 -16.51 -2.74
CA ARG A 250 9.77 -16.41 -2.08
C ARG A 250 9.98 -17.49 -1.02
N MET A 251 8.97 -17.77 -0.19
CA MET A 251 9.02 -18.85 0.80
C MET A 251 9.28 -20.21 0.12
N PHE A 252 8.58 -20.53 -0.97
CA PHE A 252 8.77 -21.76 -1.73
C PHE A 252 10.17 -21.83 -2.34
N ALA A 253 10.63 -20.74 -2.97
CA ALA A 253 11.96 -20.64 -3.55
C ALA A 253 13.05 -20.90 -2.51
N LEU A 254 12.97 -20.22 -1.37
CA LEU A 254 13.88 -20.42 -0.23
C LEU A 254 13.82 -21.86 0.31
N ALA A 255 12.67 -22.51 0.30
CA ALA A 255 12.53 -23.89 0.71
C ALA A 255 13.04 -24.91 -0.34
N GLY A 256 13.37 -24.45 -1.54
CA GLY A 256 13.77 -25.32 -2.67
C GLY A 256 12.58 -26.00 -3.36
N LEU A 257 11.37 -25.51 -3.18
CA LEU A 257 10.14 -26.05 -3.75
C LEU A 257 9.80 -25.40 -5.10
N ARG A 258 9.29 -26.19 -6.03
CA ARG A 258 8.79 -25.75 -7.35
C ARG A 258 7.51 -26.54 -7.71
N PRO A 259 6.58 -25.98 -8.51
CA PRO A 259 6.58 -24.61 -9.05
C PRO A 259 6.30 -23.56 -7.97
N LEU A 260 6.67 -22.28 -8.24
CA LEU A 260 6.41 -21.17 -7.33
C LEU A 260 4.93 -20.80 -7.39
N PRO A 261 4.23 -20.63 -6.24
CA PRO A 261 2.80 -20.39 -6.23
C PRO A 261 2.46 -18.92 -6.57
N VAL A 262 1.40 -18.71 -7.33
CA VAL A 262 0.84 -17.39 -7.66
C VAL A 262 -0.25 -16.93 -6.67
N SER A 263 -0.65 -17.80 -5.74
CA SER A 263 -1.69 -17.50 -4.74
C SER A 263 -1.60 -18.44 -3.54
N VAL A 264 -2.22 -18.06 -2.43
CA VAL A 264 -2.37 -18.88 -1.22
C VAL A 264 -3.02 -20.24 -1.54
N LYS A 265 -4.05 -20.25 -2.43
CA LYS A 265 -4.73 -21.48 -2.84
C LYS A 265 -3.78 -22.42 -3.58
N ALA A 266 -3.02 -21.92 -4.55
CA ALA A 266 -2.03 -22.69 -5.29
C ALA A 266 -0.96 -23.26 -4.35
N ALA A 267 -0.40 -22.42 -3.46
CA ALA A 267 0.58 -22.83 -2.47
C ALA A 267 0.08 -23.98 -1.58
N ARG A 268 -1.13 -23.84 -1.04
CA ARG A 268 -1.75 -24.89 -0.20
C ARG A 268 -2.04 -26.18 -0.98
N SER A 269 -2.34 -26.10 -2.28
CA SER A 269 -2.51 -27.28 -3.13
C SER A 269 -1.20 -28.03 -3.30
N SER A 270 -0.13 -27.32 -3.68
CA SER A 270 1.20 -27.90 -3.83
C SER A 270 1.73 -28.54 -2.55
N LEU A 271 1.52 -27.90 -1.38
CA LEU A 271 1.91 -28.47 -0.10
C LEU A 271 1.14 -29.76 0.24
N ARG A 272 -0.15 -29.84 -0.08
CA ARG A 272 -0.96 -31.06 0.10
C ARG A 272 -0.50 -32.19 -0.80
N GLU A 273 -0.15 -31.90 -2.06
CA GLU A 273 0.38 -32.89 -3.01
C GLU A 273 1.73 -33.46 -2.55
N LEU A 274 2.53 -32.64 -1.85
CA LEU A 274 3.78 -33.06 -1.21
C LEU A 274 3.58 -33.79 0.13
N GLY A 275 2.33 -34.01 0.58
CA GLY A 275 2.03 -34.64 1.87
C GLY A 275 2.34 -33.76 3.08
N ILE A 276 2.62 -32.48 2.86
CA ILE A 276 2.89 -31.53 3.94
C ILE A 276 1.54 -31.06 4.50
N ALA A 277 1.21 -31.51 5.71
CA ALA A 277 -0.01 -31.10 6.38
C ALA A 277 0.02 -29.59 6.69
N VAL A 278 -0.85 -28.84 6.02
CA VAL A 278 -1.18 -27.47 6.41
C VAL A 278 -2.33 -27.57 7.41
N ARG A 279 -2.06 -27.34 8.69
CA ARG A 279 -3.15 -27.18 9.66
C ARG A 279 -3.94 -25.95 9.23
N ALA A 280 -5.20 -26.14 8.86
CA ALA A 280 -6.13 -25.02 8.88
C ALA A 280 -6.09 -24.50 10.33
N GLY A 281 -5.66 -23.25 10.53
CA GLY A 281 -5.56 -22.69 11.87
C GLY A 281 -6.94 -22.74 12.51
N GLU A 282 -7.19 -23.73 13.32
CA GLU A 282 -8.01 -23.52 14.49
C GLU A 282 -7.21 -22.52 15.31
N PRO A 283 -7.78 -21.35 15.67
CA PRO A 283 -7.21 -20.59 16.76
C PRO A 283 -7.05 -21.58 17.89
N ASP A 284 -5.83 -21.76 18.40
CA ASP A 284 -5.65 -22.46 19.65
C ASP A 284 -6.71 -21.92 20.61
N SER A 285 -7.74 -22.74 20.85
CA SER A 285 -8.85 -22.43 21.72
C SER A 285 -8.46 -22.57 23.20
N GLU A 286 -7.21 -22.35 23.51
CA GLU A 286 -6.83 -21.80 24.78
C GLU A 286 -7.20 -20.32 24.70
N GLU A 287 -8.33 -19.97 25.34
CA GLU A 287 -8.62 -18.59 25.72
C GLU A 287 -7.30 -17.98 26.14
N PRO A 288 -6.88 -16.84 25.58
CA PRO A 288 -5.69 -16.18 26.05
C PRO A 288 -5.99 -15.90 27.52
N GLU A 289 -5.52 -16.79 28.39
CA GLU A 289 -5.43 -16.51 29.80
C GLU A 289 -4.74 -15.17 29.82
N GLN A 290 -5.46 -14.14 30.20
CA GLN A 290 -5.00 -12.76 30.25
C GLN A 290 -3.60 -12.80 30.87
N ALA A 291 -2.60 -12.98 30.06
CA ALA A 291 -1.20 -12.98 30.44
C ALA A 291 -0.85 -11.52 30.77
N ARG A 292 -1.46 -11.05 31.86
CA ARG A 292 -0.86 -9.98 32.63
C ARG A 292 0.53 -10.50 32.97
N PRO A 293 1.61 -9.91 32.47
CA PRO A 293 2.94 -10.34 32.82
C PRO A 293 3.05 -10.24 34.34
N ARG A 294 3.05 -11.40 35.03
CA ARG A 294 3.42 -11.50 36.45
C ARG A 294 4.91 -11.22 36.57
N TRP A 295 5.28 -9.95 36.39
CA TRP A 295 6.59 -9.45 36.75
C TRP A 295 6.63 -9.23 38.28
N ARG A 296 6.94 -10.29 39.02
CA ARG A 296 7.52 -10.18 40.35
C ARG A 296 9.04 -10.13 40.19
N GLY A 297 9.58 -8.93 40.04
CA GLY A 297 11.01 -8.67 40.06
C GLY A 297 11.29 -7.18 40.04
N ARG A 298 11.82 -6.68 41.16
CA ARG A 298 12.51 -5.40 41.41
C ARG A 298 12.02 -4.23 40.55
N ARG A 299 11.33 -3.27 41.15
CA ARG A 299 10.97 -1.96 40.59
C ARG A 299 12.24 -1.17 40.21
N GLU A 300 12.86 -1.48 39.10
CA GLU A 300 13.54 -0.48 38.31
C GLU A 300 12.44 0.43 37.77
N ARG A 301 12.60 1.75 37.91
CA ARG A 301 11.77 2.73 37.22
C ARG A 301 12.01 2.53 35.73
N GLN A 302 11.26 1.64 35.11
CA GLN A 302 11.32 1.45 33.65
C GLN A 302 10.85 2.77 33.04
N SER A 303 11.71 3.41 32.27
CA SER A 303 11.39 4.61 31.50
C SER A 303 10.23 4.30 30.54
N ILE A 304 9.26 5.19 30.50
CA ILE A 304 8.08 5.12 29.62
C ILE A 304 8.31 6.14 28.50
N ALA A 305 8.23 5.71 27.24
CA ALA A 305 8.31 6.61 26.11
C ALA A 305 6.94 7.22 25.77
N LEU A 306 5.87 6.40 25.84
CA LEU A 306 4.49 6.81 25.63
C LEU A 306 3.56 6.01 26.52
N SER A 307 2.58 6.67 27.17
CA SER A 307 1.55 6.03 27.99
C SER A 307 0.20 6.68 27.75
N ALA A 308 -0.80 5.88 27.40
CA ALA A 308 -2.23 6.25 27.37
C ALA A 308 -2.97 5.49 28.48
N ARG A 309 -3.84 6.18 29.23
CA ARG A 309 -4.62 5.62 30.35
C ARG A 309 -6.06 6.08 30.26
N ASP A 310 -6.98 5.13 30.16
CA ASP A 310 -8.45 5.35 30.01
C ASP A 310 -8.71 6.48 28.99
N LEU A 311 -8.00 6.43 27.83
CA LEU A 311 -8.00 7.52 26.86
C LEU A 311 -9.26 7.51 26.03
N TRP A 312 -9.97 8.64 25.99
CA TRP A 312 -11.15 8.89 25.17
C TRP A 312 -10.93 10.12 24.30
N VAL A 313 -11.25 10.01 23.02
CA VAL A 313 -11.19 11.13 22.08
C VAL A 313 -12.46 11.13 21.23
N GLU A 314 -13.10 12.29 21.18
CA GLU A 314 -14.28 12.56 20.37
C GLU A 314 -13.92 13.41 19.14
N ARG A 315 -14.72 13.29 18.11
CA ARG A 315 -14.65 14.14 16.91
C ARG A 315 -16.03 14.56 16.49
N ASP A 316 -16.18 15.86 16.18
CA ASP A 316 -17.37 16.36 15.50
C ASP A 316 -17.34 15.96 14.02
N THR A 317 -18.37 15.26 13.57
CA THR A 317 -18.53 14.76 12.19
C THR A 317 -19.52 15.58 11.39
N GLY A 318 -19.95 16.78 11.88
CA GLY A 318 -20.99 17.60 11.25
C GLY A 318 -22.41 17.06 11.41
N GLY A 319 -22.55 15.81 11.82
CA GLY A 319 -23.82 15.12 12.17
C GLY A 319 -23.95 14.77 13.65
N GLY A 320 -22.97 15.22 14.46
CA GLY A 320 -22.89 14.96 15.89
C GLY A 320 -21.49 14.54 16.33
N VAL A 321 -21.29 14.56 17.65
CA VAL A 321 -20.04 14.11 18.28
C VAL A 321 -20.00 12.60 18.29
N ARG A 322 -18.89 12.03 17.83
CA ARG A 322 -18.64 10.58 17.82
C ARG A 322 -17.36 10.25 18.56
N ASP A 323 -17.43 9.24 19.42
CA ASP A 323 -16.24 8.65 20.04
C ASP A 323 -15.38 7.98 18.97
N VAL A 324 -14.15 8.46 18.80
CA VAL A 324 -13.14 7.89 17.89
C VAL A 324 -12.20 6.95 18.65
N LEU A 325 -11.86 7.29 19.92
CA LEU A 325 -11.10 6.42 20.80
C LEU A 325 -11.89 6.22 22.10
N ARG A 326 -11.92 4.98 22.59
CA ARG A 326 -12.66 4.57 23.77
C ARG A 326 -11.79 3.71 24.68
N ARG A 327 -11.57 4.18 25.90
CA ARG A 327 -10.85 3.46 26.95
C ARG A 327 -9.52 2.84 26.50
N VAL A 328 -8.72 3.57 25.71
CA VAL A 328 -7.44 3.05 25.25
C VAL A 328 -6.42 3.03 26.39
N GLU A 329 -5.89 1.83 26.66
CA GLU A 329 -4.82 1.55 27.62
C GLU A 329 -3.58 1.06 26.87
N LEU A 330 -2.53 1.87 26.79
CA LEU A 330 -1.32 1.54 26.05
C LEU A 330 -0.09 2.08 26.77
N THR A 331 0.95 1.27 26.88
CA THR A 331 2.26 1.71 27.39
C THR A 331 3.35 1.22 26.45
N ILE A 332 4.17 2.13 25.97
CA ILE A 332 5.30 1.88 25.05
C ILE A 332 6.59 2.29 25.74
N ARG A 333 7.62 1.47 25.62
CA ARG A 333 8.93 1.68 26.22
C ARG A 333 9.95 2.16 25.20
N PRO A 334 11.01 2.84 25.63
CA PRO A 334 12.14 3.19 24.77
C PRO A 334 12.68 1.94 24.06
N GLY A 335 13.02 2.08 22.77
CA GLY A 335 13.54 1.01 21.95
C GLY A 335 12.49 0.02 21.40
N GLU A 336 11.22 0.11 21.80
CA GLU A 336 10.18 -0.72 21.21
C GLU A 336 9.86 -0.27 19.76
N ARG A 337 9.63 -1.24 18.88
CA ARG A 337 9.11 -1.05 17.52
C ARG A 337 7.69 -1.59 17.47
N VAL A 338 6.72 -0.69 17.50
CA VAL A 338 5.30 -1.01 17.59
C VAL A 338 4.63 -0.77 16.25
N ALA A 339 3.98 -1.79 15.69
CA ALA A 339 3.03 -1.62 14.59
C ALA A 339 1.62 -1.44 15.17
N LEU A 340 1.04 -0.26 14.98
CA LEU A 340 -0.33 0.05 15.32
C LEU A 340 -1.21 -0.26 14.10
N MET A 341 -1.95 -1.36 14.17
CA MET A 341 -2.74 -1.87 13.05
C MET A 341 -4.24 -1.73 13.30
N GLY A 342 -5.04 -1.87 12.26
CA GLY A 342 -6.50 -1.77 12.32
C GLY A 342 -7.07 -1.27 11.00
N ARG A 343 -8.38 -1.42 10.83
CA ARG A 343 -9.10 -0.94 9.63
C ARG A 343 -9.00 0.59 9.48
N ASN A 344 -9.32 1.07 8.28
CA ASN A 344 -9.49 2.51 8.08
C ASN A 344 -10.63 3.03 8.97
N GLY A 345 -10.41 4.17 9.63
CA GLY A 345 -11.35 4.72 10.61
C GLY A 345 -11.29 4.11 12.02
N ALA A 346 -10.42 3.13 12.30
CA ALA A 346 -10.30 2.51 13.64
C ALA A 346 -9.75 3.46 14.73
N GLY A 347 -9.23 4.65 14.36
CA GLY A 347 -8.70 5.63 15.30
C GLY A 347 -7.17 5.69 15.38
N LYS A 348 -6.42 4.99 14.51
CA LYS A 348 -4.95 4.97 14.50
C LYS A 348 -4.33 6.37 14.46
N SER A 349 -4.66 7.14 13.43
CA SER A 349 -4.17 8.53 13.26
C SER A 349 -4.57 9.43 14.42
N THR A 350 -5.76 9.22 15.00
CA THR A 350 -6.25 9.97 16.15
C THR A 350 -5.40 9.68 17.39
N LEU A 351 -5.05 8.42 17.62
CA LEU A 351 -4.16 8.02 18.73
C LEU A 351 -2.76 8.65 18.58
N LEU A 352 -2.20 8.64 17.36
CA LEU A 352 -0.88 9.25 17.10
C LEU A 352 -0.93 10.79 17.27
N ARG A 353 -1.99 11.45 16.82
CA ARG A 353 -2.19 12.90 17.00
C ARG A 353 -2.37 13.27 18.48
N ALA A 354 -3.09 12.47 19.25
CA ALA A 354 -3.21 12.66 20.69
C ALA A 354 -1.85 12.47 21.39
N ALA A 355 -1.04 11.48 20.98
CA ALA A 355 0.31 11.27 21.48
C ALA A 355 1.24 12.47 21.21
N ALA A 356 1.10 13.08 20.02
CA ALA A 356 1.82 14.31 19.64
C ALA A 356 1.20 15.60 20.22
N ARG A 357 0.18 15.51 21.07
CA ARG A 357 -0.56 16.64 21.67
C ARG A 357 -1.21 17.58 20.66
N LEU A 358 -1.57 17.06 19.49
CA LEU A 358 -2.33 17.78 18.46
C LEU A 358 -3.84 17.70 18.69
N ILE A 359 -4.29 16.75 19.53
CA ILE A 359 -5.68 16.55 19.93
C ILE A 359 -5.69 16.33 21.43
N GLU A 360 -6.58 17.05 22.13
CA GLU A 360 -6.79 16.87 23.57
C GLU A 360 -7.81 15.74 23.82
N PRO A 361 -7.53 14.82 24.74
CA PRO A 361 -8.49 13.80 25.13
C PRO A 361 -9.67 14.41 25.92
N VAL A 362 -10.87 13.87 25.72
CA VAL A 362 -12.07 14.28 26.49
C VAL A 362 -12.02 13.66 27.88
N ARG A 363 -11.42 12.47 27.98
CA ARG A 363 -11.24 11.75 29.24
C ARG A 363 -9.97 10.91 29.20
N GLY A 364 -9.40 10.65 30.40
CA GLY A 364 -8.15 9.93 30.56
C GLY A 364 -6.93 10.81 30.34
N SER A 365 -5.80 10.20 30.03
CA SER A 365 -4.55 10.91 29.77
C SER A 365 -3.70 10.20 28.75
N ILE A 366 -2.88 10.98 28.04
CA ILE A 366 -1.79 10.48 27.20
C ILE A 366 -0.53 11.27 27.53
N GLU A 367 0.55 10.58 27.79
CA GLU A 367 1.83 11.18 28.23
C GLU A 367 2.99 10.65 27.43
N ALA A 368 3.85 11.53 26.95
CA ALA A 368 5.15 11.24 26.39
C ALA A 368 6.17 12.11 27.15
N PRO A 369 6.83 11.58 28.21
CA PRO A 369 7.67 12.37 29.09
C PRO A 369 8.81 13.08 28.39
N ASP A 370 9.46 12.42 27.44
CA ASP A 370 10.56 12.95 26.63
C ASP A 370 10.10 13.47 25.26
N GLY A 371 8.78 13.75 25.10
CA GLY A 371 8.18 14.23 23.86
C GLY A 371 7.84 13.13 22.86
N CYS A 372 6.96 13.48 21.92
CA CYS A 372 6.55 12.63 20.81
C CYS A 372 6.56 13.45 19.52
N SER A 373 7.30 12.96 18.51
CA SER A 373 7.28 13.51 17.15
C SER A 373 6.35 12.69 16.28
N LEU A 374 5.61 13.36 15.40
CA LEU A 374 4.66 12.71 14.46
C LEU A 374 5.03 13.02 13.01
N LEU A 375 5.22 11.98 12.23
CA LEU A 375 5.17 12.05 10.77
C LEU A 375 3.72 11.82 10.33
N PRO A 376 3.03 12.84 9.79
CA PRO A 376 1.68 12.68 9.27
C PRO A 376 1.67 11.88 7.97
N GLN A 377 0.48 11.48 7.51
CA GLN A 377 0.28 10.70 6.28
C GLN A 377 0.82 11.42 5.04
N SER A 378 0.74 12.76 4.99
CA SER A 378 1.39 13.61 3.98
C SER A 378 2.69 14.18 4.55
N PRO A 379 3.87 13.73 4.10
CA PRO A 379 5.16 14.27 4.56
C PRO A 379 5.29 15.79 4.35
N SER A 380 4.65 16.31 3.30
CA SER A 380 4.69 17.75 2.95
C SER A 380 4.08 18.66 4.01
N ASP A 381 3.21 18.13 4.88
CA ASP A 381 2.60 18.89 5.98
C ASP A 381 3.61 19.28 7.07
N LEU A 382 4.81 18.68 7.05
CA LEU A 382 5.91 19.01 7.97
C LEU A 382 6.81 20.13 7.46
N PHE A 383 6.79 20.43 6.17
CA PHE A 383 7.71 21.40 5.57
C PHE A 383 7.22 22.81 5.79
N VAL A 384 8.01 23.60 6.51
CA VAL A 384 7.69 24.98 6.88
C VAL A 384 8.58 25.98 6.13
N HIS A 385 9.79 25.55 5.72
CA HIS A 385 10.78 26.40 5.09
C HIS A 385 10.86 26.20 3.58
N GLU A 386 11.43 27.17 2.88
CA GLU A 386 11.66 27.12 1.44
C GLU A 386 12.97 26.40 1.06
N ARG A 387 13.77 25.98 2.06
CA ARG A 387 15.02 25.25 1.85
C ARG A 387 15.11 24.04 2.76
N VAL A 388 15.59 22.94 2.21
CA VAL A 388 15.82 21.69 2.94
C VAL A 388 16.76 21.90 4.15
N GLY A 389 17.80 22.71 3.99
CA GLY A 389 18.75 22.99 5.07
C GLY A 389 18.16 23.76 6.25
N ASP A 390 17.16 24.62 5.98
CA ASP A 390 16.47 25.40 7.01
C ASP A 390 15.47 24.54 7.80
N GLU A 391 15.04 23.42 7.23
CA GLU A 391 14.21 22.42 7.93
C GLU A 391 14.95 21.78 9.09
N LEU A 392 16.26 21.61 8.98
CA LEU A 392 17.14 21.01 9.98
C LEU A 392 18.41 21.86 10.12
N PRO A 393 18.35 23.00 10.84
CA PRO A 393 19.45 23.95 10.94
C PRO A 393 20.62 23.42 11.79
N GLY A 394 21.82 23.91 11.47
CA GLY A 394 23.04 23.66 12.23
C GLY A 394 23.75 22.34 11.85
N ASP A 395 24.91 22.09 12.48
CA ASP A 395 25.77 20.94 12.17
C ASP A 395 25.09 19.58 12.44
N GLU A 396 24.20 19.53 13.41
CA GLU A 396 23.42 18.32 13.71
C GLU A 396 22.36 18.07 12.63
N GLY A 397 21.73 19.12 12.13
CA GLY A 397 20.81 19.05 11.00
C GLY A 397 21.49 18.59 9.71
N LEU A 398 22.66 19.12 9.40
CA LEU A 398 23.44 18.69 8.25
C LEU A 398 23.85 17.21 8.34
N ARG A 399 24.22 16.73 9.55
CA ARG A 399 24.49 15.30 9.78
C ARG A 399 23.24 14.44 9.62
N ALA A 400 22.07 14.92 10.05
CA ALA A 400 20.80 14.23 9.86
C ALA A 400 20.46 14.13 8.36
N LEU A 401 20.61 15.21 7.58
CA LEU A 401 20.43 15.21 6.13
C LEU A 401 21.39 14.25 5.42
N ALA A 402 22.66 14.24 5.81
CA ALA A 402 23.64 13.31 5.26
C ALA A 402 23.28 11.83 5.55
N SER A 403 22.74 11.56 6.77
CA SER A 403 22.33 10.19 7.14
C SER A 403 21.18 9.64 6.29
N VAL A 404 20.43 10.52 5.62
CA VAL A 404 19.32 10.18 4.71
C VAL A 404 19.64 10.42 3.24
N GLY A 405 20.92 10.78 2.92
CA GLY A 405 21.41 11.00 1.55
C GLY A 405 20.81 12.26 0.89
N LEU A 406 20.63 13.33 1.67
CA LEU A 406 20.11 14.63 1.20
C LEU A 406 21.10 15.78 1.38
N GLU A 407 22.39 15.49 1.55
CA GLU A 407 23.45 16.49 1.70
C GLU A 407 23.58 17.41 0.48
N GLN A 408 23.26 16.93 -0.72
CA GLN A 408 23.30 17.72 -1.95
C GLN A 408 22.02 18.52 -2.20
N ALA A 409 20.95 18.26 -1.43
CA ALA A 409 19.66 18.90 -1.60
C ALA A 409 19.44 20.11 -0.66
N VAL A 410 20.45 20.51 0.12
CA VAL A 410 20.35 21.52 1.19
C VAL A 410 19.75 22.86 0.72
N GLU A 411 20.09 23.28 -0.50
CA GLU A 411 19.64 24.55 -1.10
C GLU A 411 18.32 24.41 -1.89
N ARG A 412 17.80 23.19 -2.07
CA ARG A 412 16.57 22.95 -2.83
C ARG A 412 15.34 23.25 -2.00
N ASP A 413 14.23 23.60 -2.66
CA ASP A 413 12.91 23.67 -2.03
C ASP A 413 12.44 22.24 -1.70
N PRO A 414 11.95 21.98 -0.48
CA PRO A 414 11.36 20.68 -0.12
C PRO A 414 10.23 20.23 -1.06
N ARG A 415 9.53 21.17 -1.70
CA ARG A 415 8.44 20.88 -2.64
C ARG A 415 8.93 20.34 -3.98
N ASP A 416 10.18 20.66 -4.36
CA ASP A 416 10.83 20.20 -5.59
C ASP A 416 11.50 18.84 -5.43
N LEU A 417 11.49 18.29 -4.22
CA LEU A 417 12.01 16.96 -3.96
C LEU A 417 11.09 15.87 -4.56
N SER A 418 11.67 14.77 -4.99
CA SER A 418 10.90 13.56 -5.32
C SER A 418 10.16 13.03 -4.11
N GLY A 419 9.11 12.23 -4.31
CA GLY A 419 8.34 11.63 -3.20
C GLY A 419 9.22 10.91 -2.17
N GLY A 420 10.19 10.11 -2.64
CA GLY A 420 11.14 9.42 -1.76
C GLY A 420 12.12 10.35 -1.04
N GLU A 421 12.55 11.46 -1.68
CA GLU A 421 13.39 12.49 -1.01
C GLU A 421 12.59 13.23 0.05
N ARG A 422 11.34 13.61 -0.24
CA ARG A 422 10.42 14.24 0.72
C ARG A 422 10.21 13.37 1.96
N GLU A 423 10.02 12.10 1.76
CA GLU A 423 9.85 11.15 2.87
C GLU A 423 11.12 11.02 3.71
N ARG A 424 12.29 10.88 3.08
CA ARG A 424 13.57 10.84 3.80
C ARG A 424 13.82 12.11 4.60
N LEU A 425 13.50 13.28 4.04
CA LEU A 425 13.56 14.55 4.76
C LEU A 425 12.63 14.56 5.97
N ALA A 426 11.37 14.13 5.80
CA ALA A 426 10.39 14.10 6.87
C ALA A 426 10.81 13.16 8.02
N ILE A 427 11.36 11.98 7.69
CA ILE A 427 11.93 11.06 8.70
C ILE A 427 13.11 11.71 9.44
N ALA A 428 13.99 12.42 8.75
CA ALA A 428 15.09 13.14 9.39
C ALA A 428 14.57 14.21 10.37
N ILE A 429 13.55 14.98 9.98
CA ILE A 429 12.91 16.01 10.80
C ILE A 429 12.31 15.41 12.09
N VAL A 430 11.51 14.35 11.97
CA VAL A 430 10.84 13.76 13.15
C VAL A 430 11.84 13.02 14.07
N SER A 431 12.88 12.44 13.50
CA SER A 431 13.93 11.75 14.27
C SER A 431 14.84 12.70 15.04
N ALA A 432 15.10 13.89 14.48
CA ALA A 432 15.89 14.93 15.13
C ALA A 432 15.15 15.63 16.28
N GLY A 433 13.81 15.47 16.40
CA GLY A 433 13.04 15.99 17.52
C GLY A 433 12.87 17.49 17.51
N ARG A 434 12.49 18.09 16.41
CA ARG A 434 12.33 19.54 16.19
C ARG A 434 11.45 20.28 17.21
N SER A 435 10.54 19.58 17.88
CA SER A 435 9.51 20.19 18.73
C SER A 435 9.89 20.44 20.19
N SER A 436 11.04 19.95 20.68
CA SER A 436 11.33 19.92 22.13
C SER A 436 12.76 20.22 22.56
N GLY A 437 13.60 20.79 21.68
CA GLY A 437 14.99 21.14 22.05
C GLY A 437 15.89 19.93 22.37
N GLY A 438 15.51 18.73 21.91
CA GLY A 438 16.23 17.49 22.10
C GLY A 438 15.54 16.35 21.36
N ARG A 439 16.17 15.15 21.29
CA ARG A 439 15.57 13.95 20.72
C ARG A 439 14.27 13.61 21.46
N SER A 440 13.17 13.43 20.73
CA SER A 440 11.92 12.96 21.33
C SER A 440 12.04 11.51 21.81
N GLY A 441 11.38 11.17 22.92
CA GLY A 441 11.35 9.81 23.46
C GLY A 441 10.58 8.82 22.57
N ALA A 442 9.62 9.32 21.76
CA ALA A 442 8.84 8.54 20.83
C ALA A 442 8.76 9.19 19.45
N VAL A 443 8.86 8.38 18.41
CA VAL A 443 8.65 8.75 16.99
C VAL A 443 7.45 7.97 16.47
N CYS A 444 6.41 8.69 16.10
CA CYS A 444 5.17 8.15 15.54
C CYS A 444 5.10 8.43 14.04
N LEU A 445 4.69 7.46 13.24
CA LEU A 445 4.54 7.57 11.80
C LEU A 445 3.15 7.08 11.39
N ASP A 446 2.45 7.88 10.58
CA ASP A 446 1.10 7.56 10.11
C ASP A 446 1.14 7.12 8.64
N GLU A 447 0.96 5.82 8.39
CA GLU A 447 0.96 5.15 7.08
C GLU A 447 2.21 5.46 6.21
N PRO A 448 3.45 5.37 6.74
CA PRO A 448 4.65 5.77 5.99
C PRO A 448 4.99 4.84 4.84
N THR A 449 4.39 3.66 4.75
CA THR A 449 4.67 2.64 3.70
C THR A 449 3.82 2.80 2.45
N ARG A 450 2.95 3.83 2.40
CA ARG A 450 2.03 4.06 1.28
C ARG A 450 2.79 4.38 -0.01
N GLY A 451 2.44 3.69 -1.11
CA GLY A 451 3.08 3.90 -2.43
C GLY A 451 4.55 3.50 -2.51
N MET A 452 5.04 2.71 -1.53
CA MET A 452 6.40 2.18 -1.56
C MET A 452 6.46 0.78 -2.12
N ASP A 453 7.47 0.53 -2.92
CA ASP A 453 7.86 -0.83 -3.30
C ASP A 453 8.52 -1.59 -2.13
N GLY A 454 8.74 -2.90 -2.32
CA GLY A 454 9.33 -3.76 -1.30
C GLY A 454 10.75 -3.36 -0.87
N ALA A 455 11.55 -2.76 -1.77
CA ALA A 455 12.91 -2.30 -1.47
C ALA A 455 12.89 -1.10 -0.53
N ARG A 456 12.07 -0.10 -0.85
CA ARG A 456 11.90 1.11 -0.05
C ARG A 456 11.31 0.80 1.33
N LYS A 457 10.35 -0.14 1.42
CA LYS A 457 9.82 -0.60 2.71
C LYS A 457 10.89 -1.23 3.61
N ARG A 458 11.78 -2.05 3.04
CA ARG A 458 12.90 -2.65 3.80
C ARG A 458 13.91 -1.60 4.24
N GLU A 459 14.23 -0.64 3.38
CA GLU A 459 15.09 0.48 3.72
C GLU A 459 14.50 1.31 4.86
N LEU A 460 13.21 1.68 4.76
CA LEU A 460 12.48 2.35 5.83
C LEU A 460 12.54 1.57 7.14
N GLY A 461 12.22 0.27 7.11
CA GLY A 461 12.28 -0.62 8.27
C GLY A 461 13.65 -0.64 8.93
N GLY A 462 14.73 -0.67 8.14
CA GLY A 462 16.12 -0.59 8.63
C GLY A 462 16.42 0.74 9.32
N ARG A 463 16.00 1.87 8.74
CA ARG A 463 16.16 3.21 9.34
C ARG A 463 15.40 3.34 10.66
N LEU A 464 14.14 2.90 10.69
CA LEU A 464 13.32 2.93 11.89
C LEU A 464 13.86 2.01 12.99
N ALA A 465 14.42 0.85 12.61
CA ALA A 465 15.11 -0.04 13.55
C ALA A 465 16.35 0.62 14.16
N ALA A 466 17.11 1.39 13.37
CA ALA A 466 18.26 2.15 13.89
C ALA A 466 17.83 3.25 14.88
N ILE A 467 16.71 3.94 14.63
CA ILE A 467 16.12 4.92 15.54
C ILE A 467 15.74 4.25 16.87
N ALA A 468 15.10 3.08 16.81
CA ALA A 468 14.73 2.32 17.99
C ALA A 468 15.96 1.83 18.76
N ALA A 469 17.00 1.34 18.07
CA ALA A 469 18.27 0.93 18.68
C ALA A 469 19.00 2.09 19.37
N ALA A 470 18.78 3.34 18.92
CA ALA A 470 19.29 4.55 19.59
C ALA A 470 18.48 4.95 20.84
N GLY A 471 17.46 4.17 21.23
CA GLY A 471 16.70 4.29 22.47
C GLY A 471 15.37 5.02 22.34
N GLN A 472 14.96 5.49 21.15
CA GLN A 472 13.64 6.07 20.92
C GLN A 472 12.60 4.95 20.73
N ALA A 473 11.36 5.13 21.18
CA ALA A 473 10.26 4.26 20.78
C ALA A 473 9.80 4.62 19.37
N VAL A 474 9.51 3.63 18.55
CA VAL A 474 9.01 3.84 17.18
C VAL A 474 7.62 3.21 17.07
N VAL A 475 6.64 4.03 16.72
CA VAL A 475 5.24 3.61 16.53
C VAL A 475 4.83 3.88 15.09
N VAL A 476 4.54 2.83 14.34
CA VAL A 476 4.08 2.93 12.95
C VAL A 476 2.64 2.51 12.87
N ALA A 477 1.74 3.45 12.58
CA ALA A 477 0.39 3.11 12.17
C ALA A 477 0.43 2.63 10.72
N THR A 478 -0.03 1.42 10.47
CA THR A 478 -0.03 0.83 9.13
C THR A 478 -1.10 -0.26 8.99
N HIS A 479 -1.56 -0.45 7.77
CA HIS A 479 -2.37 -1.60 7.37
C HIS A 479 -1.53 -2.63 6.57
N ASP A 480 -0.22 -2.40 6.42
CA ASP A 480 0.70 -3.30 5.71
C ASP A 480 1.18 -4.42 6.65
N VAL A 481 0.57 -5.58 6.49
CA VAL A 481 0.83 -6.77 7.33
C VAL A 481 2.25 -7.30 7.12
N GLU A 482 2.72 -7.31 5.87
CA GLU A 482 4.05 -7.80 5.51
C GLU A 482 5.16 -6.90 6.09
N PHE A 483 4.96 -5.58 5.98
CA PHE A 483 5.86 -4.62 6.62
C PHE A 483 5.87 -4.79 8.15
N ALA A 484 4.68 -4.89 8.76
CA ALA A 484 4.56 -5.06 10.21
C ALA A 484 5.27 -6.34 10.69
N ALA A 485 5.14 -7.46 9.96
CA ALA A 485 5.80 -8.72 10.27
C ALA A 485 7.33 -8.64 10.24
N GLY A 486 7.89 -7.87 9.29
CA GLY A 486 9.35 -7.69 9.16
C GLY A 486 9.94 -6.63 10.09
N PHE A 487 9.15 -5.61 10.48
CA PHE A 487 9.62 -4.45 11.22
C PHE A 487 9.38 -4.56 12.74
N ALA A 488 8.15 -4.94 13.16
CA ALA A 488 7.69 -4.76 14.51
C ALA A 488 8.26 -5.80 15.50
N THR A 489 8.50 -5.36 16.73
CA THR A 489 8.71 -6.25 17.89
C THR A 489 7.42 -6.51 18.65
N ARG A 490 6.41 -5.65 18.44
CA ARG A 490 5.08 -5.71 19.05
C ARG A 490 4.03 -5.17 18.09
N VAL A 491 2.91 -5.84 17.99
CA VAL A 491 1.75 -5.43 17.21
C VAL A 491 0.61 -5.09 18.15
N VAL A 492 0.00 -3.93 17.93
CA VAL A 492 -1.19 -3.46 18.64
C VAL A 492 -2.31 -3.31 17.62
N LEU A 493 -3.41 -4.03 17.81
CA LEU A 493 -4.55 -4.00 16.90
C LEU A 493 -5.66 -3.13 17.49
N LEU A 494 -6.04 -2.09 16.75
CA LEU A 494 -7.12 -1.16 17.09
C LEU A 494 -8.37 -1.49 16.27
N GLY A 495 -9.52 -1.62 16.92
CA GLY A 495 -10.82 -1.84 16.28
C GLY A 495 -11.88 -0.99 16.96
N ASP A 496 -12.68 -0.25 16.17
CA ASP A 496 -13.75 0.62 16.65
C ASP A 496 -13.38 1.54 17.84
N GLY A 497 -12.14 2.04 17.82
CA GLY A 497 -11.62 2.94 18.85
C GLY A 497 -11.10 2.26 20.12
N GLU A 498 -11.06 0.95 20.18
CA GLU A 498 -10.57 0.17 21.32
C GLU A 498 -9.38 -0.71 20.95
N LEU A 499 -8.50 -1.03 21.90
CA LEU A 499 -7.44 -2.03 21.69
C LEU A 499 -8.05 -3.43 21.79
N ILE A 500 -8.01 -4.17 20.66
CA ILE A 500 -8.56 -5.52 20.56
C ILE A 500 -7.51 -6.61 20.70
N ALA A 501 -6.25 -6.32 20.42
CA ALA A 501 -5.14 -7.24 20.61
C ALA A 501 -3.82 -6.48 20.81
N ASP A 502 -2.91 -7.07 21.58
CA ASP A 502 -1.59 -6.52 21.88
C ASP A 502 -0.63 -7.69 22.17
N GLY A 503 0.37 -7.90 21.33
CA GLY A 503 1.24 -9.05 21.46
C GLY A 503 2.40 -9.06 20.46
N ARG A 504 3.07 -10.20 20.38
CA ARG A 504 4.15 -10.40 19.41
C ARG A 504 3.59 -10.50 17.99
N PRO A 505 4.35 -10.08 16.96
CA PRO A 505 3.91 -10.21 15.57
C PRO A 505 3.46 -11.64 15.21
N ALA A 506 4.19 -12.67 15.66
CA ALA A 506 3.84 -14.07 15.40
C ALA A 506 2.51 -14.51 16.05
N GLU A 507 2.07 -13.87 17.12
CA GLU A 507 0.81 -14.18 17.79
C GLU A 507 -0.38 -13.48 17.09
N ILE A 508 -0.18 -12.24 16.68
CA ILE A 508 -1.24 -11.40 16.09
C ILE A 508 -1.41 -11.64 14.60
N LEU A 509 -0.29 -11.79 13.84
CA LEU A 509 -0.30 -11.86 12.39
C LEU A 509 -0.31 -13.29 11.82
N ALA A 510 -0.41 -14.31 12.67
CA ALA A 510 -0.42 -15.71 12.24
C ALA A 510 -1.83 -16.30 12.05
N GLY A 511 -2.85 -15.84 12.78
CA GLY A 511 -4.16 -16.52 12.86
C GLY A 511 -5.33 -15.76 12.27
N GLY A 512 -5.17 -14.52 11.83
CA GLY A 512 -6.27 -13.69 11.35
C GLY A 512 -6.63 -13.92 9.87
N TRP A 513 -7.88 -13.67 9.50
CA TRP A 513 -8.31 -13.69 8.09
C TRP A 513 -7.78 -12.47 7.33
N TYR A 514 -7.71 -11.31 8.00
CA TYR A 514 -7.38 -10.03 7.38
C TYR A 514 -5.99 -9.51 7.79
N PHE A 515 -5.59 -9.75 9.02
CA PHE A 515 -4.30 -9.31 9.55
C PHE A 515 -3.28 -10.45 9.61
N ALA A 516 -3.32 -11.40 8.69
CA ALA A 516 -2.33 -12.45 8.55
C ALA A 516 -1.46 -12.22 7.31
N THR A 517 -0.16 -12.47 7.44
CA THR A 517 0.75 -12.45 6.28
C THR A 517 0.39 -13.54 5.27
N GLU A 518 0.83 -13.41 4.03
CA GLU A 518 0.62 -14.44 3.01
C GLU A 518 1.22 -15.78 3.45
N VAL A 519 2.41 -15.76 4.04
CA VAL A 519 3.09 -16.94 4.59
C VAL A 519 2.24 -17.62 5.66
N ALA A 520 1.72 -16.85 6.62
CA ALA A 520 0.85 -17.38 7.66
C ALA A 520 -0.44 -17.96 7.09
N ARG A 521 -1.05 -17.28 6.11
CA ARG A 521 -2.23 -17.82 5.39
C ARG A 521 -1.92 -19.12 4.67
N ILE A 522 -0.73 -19.28 4.07
CA ILE A 522 -0.33 -20.53 3.40
C ILE A 522 -0.13 -21.64 4.42
N LEU A 523 0.62 -21.40 5.49
CA LEU A 523 1.04 -22.41 6.46
C LEU A 523 0.02 -22.71 7.57
N GLY A 524 -1.01 -21.86 7.71
CA GLY A 524 -1.97 -21.96 8.81
C GLY A 524 -1.38 -21.55 10.17
N GLY A 525 -0.38 -20.67 10.17
CA GLY A 525 0.38 -20.24 11.35
C GLY A 525 1.77 -20.84 11.46
N GLY A 526 2.47 -20.57 12.56
CA GLY A 526 3.84 -21.08 12.83
C GLY A 526 4.96 -20.25 12.22
N ALA A 527 4.72 -19.47 11.19
CA ALA A 527 5.65 -18.50 10.60
C ALA A 527 4.88 -17.36 9.96
N ILE A 528 5.48 -16.16 9.96
CA ILE A 528 4.89 -14.93 9.40
C ILE A 528 5.78 -14.27 8.35
N THR A 529 6.99 -14.77 8.14
CA THR A 529 7.94 -14.26 7.14
C THR A 529 8.35 -15.36 6.17
N PRO A 530 8.76 -15.03 4.93
CA PRO A 530 9.23 -16.00 3.95
C PRO A 530 10.37 -16.86 4.46
N GLU A 531 11.35 -16.28 5.16
CA GLU A 531 12.50 -16.95 5.73
C GLU A 531 12.08 -17.97 6.80
N GLY A 532 11.24 -17.53 7.76
CA GLY A 532 10.71 -18.42 8.81
C GLY A 532 9.83 -19.54 8.26
N GLY A 533 9.01 -19.23 7.25
CA GLY A 533 8.19 -20.21 6.55
C GLY A 533 9.02 -21.25 5.80
N ALA A 534 10.09 -20.83 5.14
CA ALA A 534 11.00 -21.74 4.44
C ALA A 534 11.75 -22.69 5.40
N GLU A 535 12.17 -22.20 6.56
CA GLU A 535 12.78 -23.04 7.60
C GLU A 535 11.81 -24.11 8.10
N LEU A 536 10.56 -23.70 8.37
CA LEU A 536 9.51 -24.62 8.80
C LEU A 536 9.22 -25.69 7.72
N LEU A 537 9.13 -25.30 6.45
CA LEU A 537 8.92 -26.23 5.34
C LEU A 537 10.08 -27.22 5.21
N ARG A 538 11.33 -26.74 5.27
CA ARG A 538 12.51 -27.63 5.22
C ARG A 538 12.55 -28.62 6.39
N SER A 539 12.11 -28.23 7.59
CA SER A 539 12.00 -29.14 8.73
C SER A 539 10.98 -30.24 8.46
N ARG A 540 9.77 -29.86 8.02
CA ARG A 540 8.70 -30.81 7.70
C ARG A 540 9.07 -31.77 6.56
N ILE A 541 9.76 -31.30 5.52
CA ILE A 541 10.24 -32.14 4.41
C ILE A 541 11.26 -33.15 4.92
N ARG A 542 12.17 -32.78 5.81
CA ARG A 542 13.15 -33.71 6.42
C ARG A 542 12.46 -34.74 7.29
N GLU A 543 11.45 -34.38 8.05
CA GLU A 543 10.65 -35.30 8.87
C GLU A 543 9.92 -36.34 8.00
N LEU A 544 9.33 -35.94 6.87
CA LEU A 544 8.68 -36.82 5.90
C LEU A 544 9.70 -37.77 5.22
N GLY A 545 10.88 -37.26 4.84
CA GLY A 545 11.95 -38.06 4.26
C GLY A 545 12.53 -39.09 5.24
N ALA A 546 12.71 -38.73 6.49
CA ALA A 546 13.13 -39.64 7.54
C ALA A 546 12.06 -40.70 7.87
N GLY A 547 10.78 -40.36 7.77
CA GLY A 547 9.67 -41.32 7.94
C GLY A 547 9.60 -42.35 6.83
N LEU A 548 9.84 -41.96 5.58
CA LEU A 548 9.90 -42.87 4.44
C LEU A 548 11.09 -43.83 4.51
N GLU A 549 12.23 -43.43 5.07
CA GLU A 549 13.39 -44.34 5.29
C GLU A 549 13.14 -45.36 6.42
N VAL A 550 12.27 -45.03 7.38
CA VAL A 550 11.91 -45.94 8.48
C VAL A 550 10.85 -46.95 8.05
N GLU A 551 9.92 -46.59 7.13
CA GLU A 551 8.93 -47.53 6.58
C GLU A 551 9.52 -48.49 5.54
N LEU A 552 10.69 -48.20 4.97
CA LEU A 552 11.40 -49.05 4.04
C LEU A 552 12.45 -49.97 4.70
N ARG A 553 12.57 -49.94 6.02
CA ARG A 553 13.37 -50.88 6.83
C ARG A 553 12.46 -51.79 7.65
#